data_73e85c96ee5af7ca0682a07083127849
#
_entry.id   73e85c96ee5af7ca0682a07083127849
#
_cell.length_a   1.000
_cell.length_b   1.000
_cell.length_c   1.000
_cell.angle_alpha   90.00
_cell.angle_beta   90.00
_cell.angle_gamma   90.00
#
_symmetry.space_group_name_H-M   'P 1'
#
loop_
_entity.id
_entity.type
_entity.pdbx_description
1 polymer ?
#
loop_
_entity_poly.entity_id
_entity_poly.type
_entity_poly.pdbx_seq_one_letter_code
_entity_poly.pdbx_strand_id
1 'polypeptide(L)'
;GAVSVLATRCLDVEDAYKAVDWKILSLIFGMLAVSIAMDKVGLVRLIVDSVMALMPAAGPLLMLSLLYLFTSILTEVLSNNAVAVLLTPIAIGMAQHLGVDPRAFVVAVMFAASASFATPIGYQTNTFVYNAGGYRFSDFFKVGAPLNLLLWGVATVVLPLIWPLTPV
;
A
#
# COMPACT_ATOMS: atom_id res chain seq x y z
N GLY A 1 22.70 10.47 -3.73
CA GLY A 1 22.25 10.47 -5.13
C GLY A 1 21.86 11.87 -5.61
N ALA A 2 20.64 12.40 -5.30
CA ALA A 2 20.13 13.68 -5.86
C ALA A 2 21.05 14.88 -5.53
N VAL A 3 21.51 15.00 -4.27
CA VAL A 3 22.41 16.08 -3.85
C VAL A 3 23.75 16.01 -4.62
N SER A 4 24.27 14.82 -4.88
CA SER A 4 25.54 14.66 -5.63
C SER A 4 25.40 15.14 -7.08
N VAL A 5 24.28 14.85 -7.73
CA VAL A 5 24.01 15.24 -9.12
C VAL A 5 23.92 16.78 -9.25
N LEU A 6 23.28 17.43 -8.28
CA LEU A 6 23.24 18.91 -8.22
C LEU A 6 24.62 19.51 -7.88
N ALA A 7 25.35 18.94 -6.93
CA ALA A 7 26.67 19.42 -6.54
C ALA A 7 27.72 19.30 -7.66
N THR A 8 27.62 18.25 -8.48
CA THR A 8 28.47 18.04 -9.66
C THR A 8 28.01 18.81 -10.88
N ARG A 9 26.93 19.59 -10.80
CA ARG A 9 26.31 20.34 -11.91
C ARG A 9 25.98 19.47 -13.13
N CYS A 10 25.67 18.21 -12.91
CA CYS A 10 25.15 17.32 -13.96
C CYS A 10 23.70 17.66 -14.33
N LEU A 11 22.99 18.35 -13.45
CA LEU A 11 21.62 18.83 -13.63
C LEU A 11 21.51 20.23 -13.03
N ASP A 12 20.87 21.15 -13.74
CA ASP A 12 20.57 22.48 -13.21
C ASP A 12 19.47 22.41 -12.15
N VAL A 13 19.54 23.31 -11.16
CA VAL A 13 18.56 23.36 -10.06
C VAL A 13 17.14 23.55 -10.58
N GLU A 14 16.98 24.34 -11.65
CA GLU A 14 15.67 24.59 -12.26
C GLU A 14 15.08 23.35 -12.90
N ASP A 15 15.89 22.52 -13.58
CA ASP A 15 15.44 21.26 -14.18
C ASP A 15 15.16 20.19 -13.12
N ALA A 16 15.97 20.17 -12.06
CA ALA A 16 15.69 19.32 -10.89
C ALA A 16 14.33 19.66 -10.25
N TYR A 17 14.00 20.96 -10.15
CA TYR A 17 12.73 21.42 -9.59
C TYR A 17 11.54 21.03 -10.49
N LYS A 18 11.70 21.13 -11.82
CA LYS A 18 10.69 20.71 -12.80
C LYS A 18 10.46 19.20 -12.81
N ALA A 19 11.49 18.41 -12.45
CA ALA A 19 11.40 16.95 -12.36
C ALA A 19 10.64 16.45 -11.13
N VAL A 20 10.37 17.33 -10.14
CA VAL A 20 9.58 16.97 -8.95
C VAL A 20 8.11 16.77 -9.33
N ASP A 21 7.57 15.60 -9.03
CA ASP A 21 6.14 15.34 -9.22
C ASP A 21 5.32 15.98 -8.06
N TRP A 22 4.95 17.23 -8.28
CA TRP A 22 4.17 18.02 -7.33
C TRP A 22 2.79 17.43 -7.04
N LYS A 23 2.23 16.61 -7.97
CA LYS A 23 0.92 15.96 -7.76
C LYS A 23 1.06 14.89 -6.68
N ILE A 24 2.12 14.09 -6.73
CA ILE A 24 2.40 13.07 -5.70
C ILE A 24 2.65 13.75 -4.35
N LEU A 25 3.48 14.79 -4.29
CA LEU A 25 3.74 15.51 -3.05
C LEU A 25 2.47 16.13 -2.46
N SER A 26 1.66 16.78 -3.29
CA SER A 26 0.38 17.38 -2.85
C SER A 26 -0.59 16.30 -2.35
N LEU A 27 -0.64 15.15 -3.00
CA LEU A 27 -1.43 13.99 -2.54
C LEU A 27 -0.96 13.54 -1.15
N ILE A 28 0.35 13.36 -0.96
CA ILE A 28 0.92 12.93 0.32
C ILE A 28 0.57 13.94 1.43
N PHE A 29 0.78 15.24 1.20
CA PHE A 29 0.44 16.28 2.19
C PHE A 29 -1.05 16.30 2.52
N GLY A 30 -1.92 16.23 1.50
CA GLY A 30 -3.37 16.18 1.70
C GLY A 30 -3.79 14.96 2.51
N MET A 31 -3.25 13.80 2.19
CA MET A 31 -3.58 12.55 2.87
C MET A 31 -3.00 12.48 4.29
N LEU A 32 -1.85 13.09 4.57
CA LEU A 32 -1.35 13.23 5.94
C LEU A 32 -2.32 14.06 6.79
N ALA A 33 -2.86 15.16 6.25
CA ALA A 33 -3.87 15.95 6.95
C ALA A 33 -5.15 15.12 7.22
N VAL A 34 -5.62 14.35 6.24
CA VAL A 34 -6.77 13.45 6.40
C VAL A 34 -6.47 12.37 7.45
N SER A 35 -5.29 11.74 7.41
CA SER A 35 -4.89 10.73 8.41
C SER A 35 -4.90 11.28 9.84
N ILE A 36 -4.37 12.49 10.03
CA ILE A 36 -4.39 13.18 11.33
C ILE A 36 -5.84 13.47 11.78
N ALA A 37 -6.69 13.90 10.84
CA ALA A 37 -8.09 14.14 11.13
C ALA A 37 -8.83 12.85 11.52
N MET A 38 -8.62 11.75 10.79
CA MET A 38 -9.20 10.45 11.07
C MET A 38 -8.82 9.94 12.47
N ASP A 39 -7.54 10.11 12.85
CA ASP A 39 -7.06 9.74 14.17
C ASP A 39 -7.71 10.58 15.28
N LYS A 40 -7.74 11.92 15.10
CA LYS A 40 -8.37 12.85 16.05
C LYS A 40 -9.85 12.61 16.29
N VAL A 41 -10.62 12.24 15.26
CA VAL A 41 -12.05 11.94 15.39
C VAL A 41 -12.31 10.50 15.81
N GLY A 42 -11.28 9.69 16.01
CA GLY A 42 -11.39 8.29 16.41
C GLY A 42 -11.88 7.34 15.31
N LEU A 43 -11.88 7.78 14.05
CA LEU A 43 -12.36 6.97 12.92
C LEU A 43 -11.48 5.73 12.70
N VAL A 44 -10.16 5.87 12.84
CA VAL A 44 -9.23 4.74 12.75
C VAL A 44 -9.57 3.68 13.80
N ARG A 45 -9.78 4.11 15.06
CA ARG A 45 -10.17 3.21 16.16
C ARG A 45 -11.50 2.52 15.86
N LEU A 46 -12.51 3.27 15.42
CA LEU A 46 -13.82 2.71 15.07
C LEU A 46 -13.73 1.62 13.99
N ILE A 47 -12.92 1.85 12.95
CA ILE A 47 -12.68 0.86 11.88
C ILE A 47 -11.99 -0.38 12.45
N VAL A 48 -10.92 -0.19 13.24
CA VAL A 48 -10.15 -1.28 13.84
C VAL A 48 -11.04 -2.10 14.78
N ASP A 49 -11.77 -1.46 15.68
CA ASP A 49 -12.66 -2.14 16.62
C ASP A 49 -13.79 -2.91 15.89
N SER A 50 -14.29 -2.36 14.79
CA SER A 50 -15.30 -3.03 13.96
C SER A 50 -14.74 -4.29 13.29
N VAL A 51 -13.53 -4.22 12.75
CA VAL A 51 -12.85 -5.38 12.14
C VAL A 51 -12.53 -6.44 13.19
N MET A 52 -12.06 -6.03 14.38
CA MET A 52 -11.75 -6.95 15.48
C MET A 52 -13.01 -7.60 16.05
N ALA A 53 -14.13 -6.88 16.11
CA ALA A 53 -15.42 -7.43 16.55
C ALA A 53 -15.96 -8.51 15.59
N LEU A 54 -15.68 -8.40 14.30
CA LEU A 54 -16.03 -9.42 13.31
C LEU A 54 -15.20 -10.70 13.44
N MET A 55 -13.98 -10.59 13.97
CA MET A 55 -13.03 -11.70 14.08
C MET A 55 -12.30 -11.71 15.43
N PRO A 56 -13.03 -11.93 16.54
CA PRO A 56 -12.47 -11.77 17.90
C PRO A 56 -11.37 -12.79 18.25
N ALA A 57 -11.28 -13.90 17.51
CA ALA A 57 -10.28 -14.93 17.70
C ALA A 57 -9.10 -14.82 16.70
N ALA A 58 -9.06 -13.79 15.86
CA ALA A 58 -8.01 -13.65 14.85
C ALA A 58 -6.71 -13.17 15.48
N GLY A 59 -5.68 -13.98 15.33
CA GLY A 59 -4.31 -13.61 15.72
C GLY A 59 -3.67 -12.60 14.74
N PRO A 60 -2.51 -12.02 15.14
CA PRO A 60 -1.83 -11.00 14.34
C PRO A 60 -1.49 -11.43 12.90
N LEU A 61 -1.13 -12.71 12.70
CA LEU A 61 -0.83 -13.25 11.38
C LEU A 61 -2.04 -13.25 10.45
N LEU A 62 -3.21 -13.66 10.95
CA LEU A 62 -4.43 -13.66 10.15
C LEU A 62 -4.85 -12.23 9.80
N MET A 63 -4.75 -11.29 10.76
CA MET A 63 -5.06 -9.88 10.52
C MET A 63 -4.12 -9.23 9.51
N LEU A 64 -2.82 -9.52 9.58
CA LEU A 64 -1.85 -9.07 8.58
C LEU A 64 -2.17 -9.62 7.19
N SER A 65 -2.50 -10.90 7.10
CA SER A 65 -2.86 -11.58 5.85
C SER A 65 -4.12 -10.98 5.22
N LEU A 66 -5.16 -10.74 6.01
CA LEU A 66 -6.41 -10.12 5.55
C LEU A 66 -6.21 -8.67 5.14
N LEU A 67 -5.40 -7.90 5.88
CA LEU A 67 -5.05 -6.54 5.52
C LEU A 67 -4.33 -6.50 4.17
N TYR A 68 -3.35 -7.41 3.96
CA TYR A 68 -2.67 -7.52 2.68
C TYR A 68 -3.65 -7.81 1.53
N LEU A 69 -4.49 -8.82 1.70
CA LEU A 69 -5.47 -9.20 0.68
C LEU A 69 -6.45 -8.06 0.35
N PHE A 70 -6.98 -7.41 1.38
CA PHE A 70 -7.86 -6.25 1.22
C PHE A 70 -7.16 -5.09 0.49
N THR A 71 -5.92 -4.80 0.87
CA THR A 71 -5.09 -3.77 0.22
C THR A 71 -4.86 -4.09 -1.25
N SER A 72 -4.52 -5.36 -1.57
CA SER A 72 -4.29 -5.81 -2.94
C SER A 72 -5.55 -5.74 -3.81
N ILE A 73 -6.73 -6.02 -3.25
CA ILE A 73 -8.00 -5.86 -3.98
C ILE A 73 -8.30 -4.37 -4.21
N LEU A 74 -8.09 -3.54 -3.22
CA LEU A 74 -8.40 -2.12 -3.29
C LEU A 74 -7.52 -1.38 -4.31
N THR A 75 -6.24 -1.77 -4.43
CA THR A 75 -5.30 -1.15 -5.38
C THR A 75 -5.60 -1.51 -6.85
N GLU A 76 -6.41 -2.52 -7.12
CA GLU A 76 -6.88 -2.82 -8.48
C GLU A 76 -7.85 -1.77 -9.03
N VAL A 77 -8.47 -0.97 -8.15
CA VAL A 77 -9.47 0.06 -8.49
C VAL A 77 -8.96 1.47 -8.21
N LEU A 78 -8.18 1.63 -7.13
CA LEU A 78 -7.62 2.90 -6.70
C LEU A 78 -6.12 2.95 -7.03
N SER A 79 -5.56 4.17 -7.10
CA SER A 79 -4.12 4.31 -7.31
C SER A 79 -3.32 3.77 -6.10
N ASN A 80 -2.18 3.14 -6.38
CA ASN A 80 -1.28 2.57 -5.37
C ASN A 80 -0.94 3.55 -4.25
N ASN A 81 -0.64 4.81 -4.63
CA ASN A 81 -0.32 5.87 -3.68
C ASN A 81 -1.49 6.21 -2.75
N ALA A 82 -2.70 6.30 -3.30
CA ALA A 82 -3.90 6.58 -2.51
C ALA A 82 -4.19 5.44 -1.53
N VAL A 83 -4.10 4.19 -1.98
CA VAL A 83 -4.32 3.01 -1.13
C VAL A 83 -3.28 2.94 -0.01
N ALA A 84 -2.00 3.12 -0.34
CA ALA A 84 -0.93 3.07 0.65
C ALA A 84 -1.14 4.12 1.75
N VAL A 85 -1.46 5.36 1.37
CA VAL A 85 -1.65 6.45 2.34
C VAL A 85 -2.93 6.25 3.16
N LEU A 86 -4.02 5.77 2.54
CA LEU A 86 -5.30 5.53 3.22
C LEU A 86 -5.19 4.40 4.26
N LEU A 87 -4.53 3.30 3.91
CA LEU A 87 -4.51 2.11 4.75
C LEU A 87 -3.38 2.09 5.78
N THR A 88 -2.33 2.90 5.61
CA THR A 88 -1.22 2.96 6.59
C THR A 88 -1.68 3.30 8.02
N PRO A 89 -2.51 4.34 8.27
CA PRO A 89 -2.99 4.61 9.63
C PRO A 89 -3.82 3.47 10.22
N ILE A 90 -4.62 2.79 9.38
CA ILE A 90 -5.42 1.64 9.79
C ILE A 90 -4.50 0.46 10.16
N ALA A 91 -3.47 0.20 9.35
CA ALA A 91 -2.46 -0.82 9.60
C ALA A 91 -1.74 -0.61 10.95
N ILE A 92 -1.35 0.62 11.23
CA ILE A 92 -0.73 1.01 12.51
C ILE A 92 -1.72 0.80 13.67
N GLY A 93 -2.96 1.27 13.52
CA GLY A 93 -3.99 1.07 14.55
C GLY A 93 -4.30 -0.40 14.83
N MET A 94 -4.35 -1.24 13.80
CA MET A 94 -4.53 -2.70 13.95
C MET A 94 -3.38 -3.34 14.72
N ALA A 95 -2.14 -3.01 14.36
CA ALA A 95 -0.96 -3.52 15.06
C ALA A 95 -0.94 -3.11 16.54
N GLN A 96 -1.25 -1.84 16.83
CA GLN A 96 -1.34 -1.31 18.19
C GLN A 96 -2.44 -2.01 19.00
N HIS A 97 -3.61 -2.23 18.40
CA HIS A 97 -4.71 -2.96 19.05
C HIS A 97 -4.31 -4.40 19.39
N LEU A 98 -3.54 -5.04 18.52
CA LEU A 98 -3.01 -6.40 18.71
C LEU A 98 -1.78 -6.45 19.63
N GLY A 99 -1.22 -5.31 20.03
CA GLY A 99 -0.02 -5.21 20.88
C GLY A 99 1.24 -5.71 20.17
N VAL A 100 1.35 -5.56 18.84
CA VAL A 100 2.51 -6.00 18.04
C VAL A 100 3.18 -4.84 17.32
N ASP A 101 4.44 -5.05 16.89
CA ASP A 101 5.19 -4.05 16.12
C ASP A 101 4.45 -3.71 14.81
N PRO A 102 4.15 -2.42 14.55
CA PRO A 102 3.42 -2.00 13.36
C PRO A 102 4.21 -2.16 12.05
N ARG A 103 5.51 -2.38 12.10
CA ARG A 103 6.35 -2.46 10.89
C ARG A 103 5.87 -3.51 9.91
N ALA A 104 5.55 -4.72 10.39
CA ALA A 104 5.06 -5.79 9.55
C ALA A 104 3.77 -5.38 8.80
N PHE A 105 2.84 -4.73 9.49
CA PHE A 105 1.56 -4.27 8.94
C PHE A 105 1.75 -3.15 7.92
N VAL A 106 2.62 -2.17 8.21
CA VAL A 106 2.92 -1.07 7.29
C VAL A 106 3.60 -1.59 6.03
N VAL A 107 4.58 -2.50 6.18
CA VAL A 107 5.26 -3.11 5.03
C VAL A 107 4.30 -3.99 4.22
N ALA A 108 3.38 -4.69 4.86
CA ALA A 108 2.32 -5.44 4.17
C ALA A 108 1.47 -4.51 3.28
N VAL A 109 1.06 -3.35 3.78
CA VAL A 109 0.33 -2.35 2.98
C VAL A 109 1.17 -1.83 1.82
N MET A 110 2.47 -1.56 2.02
CA MET A 110 3.36 -1.08 0.95
C MET A 110 3.48 -2.09 -0.20
N PHE A 111 3.71 -3.37 0.12
CA PHE A 111 3.80 -4.42 -0.89
C PHE A 111 2.46 -4.67 -1.58
N ALA A 112 1.39 -4.78 -0.80
CA ALA A 112 0.06 -5.04 -1.32
C ALA A 112 -0.46 -3.90 -2.21
N ALA A 113 -0.24 -2.65 -1.82
CA ALA A 113 -0.61 -1.48 -2.62
C ALA A 113 0.15 -1.42 -3.97
N SER A 114 1.32 -2.03 -4.05
CA SER A 114 2.10 -2.14 -5.29
C SER A 114 1.75 -3.36 -6.13
N ALA A 115 0.98 -4.31 -5.59
CA ALA A 115 0.57 -5.55 -6.25
C ALA A 115 -0.74 -5.34 -7.03
N SER A 116 -0.69 -4.52 -8.08
CA SER A 116 -1.82 -4.18 -8.95
C SER A 116 -1.63 -4.81 -10.33
N PHE A 117 -1.87 -6.11 -10.43
CA PHE A 117 -1.59 -6.88 -11.64
C PHE A 117 -2.85 -7.40 -12.34
N ALA A 118 -3.97 -7.51 -11.62
CA ALA A 118 -5.17 -8.16 -12.13
C ALA A 118 -6.03 -7.26 -13.03
N THR A 119 -5.77 -5.94 -13.02
CA THR A 119 -6.50 -5.01 -13.88
C THR A 119 -5.58 -4.09 -14.70
N PRO A 120 -6.00 -3.67 -15.91
CA PRO A 120 -5.24 -2.69 -16.69
C PRO A 120 -5.32 -1.27 -16.13
N ILE A 121 -6.24 -0.98 -15.21
CA ILE A 121 -6.51 0.37 -14.68
C ILE A 121 -5.79 0.63 -13.36
N GLY A 122 -5.41 -0.40 -12.61
CA GLY A 122 -4.81 -0.26 -11.29
C GLY A 122 -3.43 0.41 -11.31
N TYR A 123 -2.70 0.32 -12.41
CA TYR A 123 -1.39 0.95 -12.56
C TYR A 123 -1.17 1.53 -13.95
N GLN A 124 -0.53 2.71 -14.03
CA GLN A 124 -0.34 3.44 -15.29
C GLN A 124 0.36 2.59 -16.36
N THR A 125 1.39 1.83 -15.99
CA THR A 125 2.11 0.95 -16.91
C THR A 125 1.19 -0.10 -17.52
N ASN A 126 0.28 -0.69 -16.72
CA ASN A 126 -0.71 -1.65 -17.22
C ASN A 126 -1.61 -1.01 -18.27
N THR A 127 -2.04 0.24 -18.04
CA THR A 127 -2.86 1.00 -18.99
C THR A 127 -2.12 1.24 -20.31
N PHE A 128 -0.84 1.58 -20.28
CA PHE A 128 -0.02 1.74 -21.48
C PHE A 128 0.10 0.43 -22.27
N VAL A 129 0.42 -0.66 -21.59
CA VAL A 129 0.54 -1.99 -22.21
C VAL A 129 -0.79 -2.46 -22.77
N TYR A 130 -1.88 -2.23 -22.06
CA TYR A 130 -3.23 -2.56 -22.51
C TYR A 130 -3.55 -1.89 -23.85
N ASN A 131 -3.31 -0.58 -23.96
CA ASN A 131 -3.61 0.19 -25.17
C ASN A 131 -2.67 -0.14 -26.35
N ALA A 132 -1.37 -0.31 -26.08
CA ALA A 132 -0.37 -0.53 -27.11
C ALA A 132 -0.30 -2.00 -27.59
N GLY A 133 -0.58 -2.94 -26.70
CA GLY A 133 -0.39 -4.38 -26.95
C GLY A 133 -1.64 -5.10 -27.48
N GLY A 134 -2.79 -4.43 -27.59
CA GLY A 134 -4.03 -5.06 -28.05
C GLY A 134 -4.56 -6.14 -27.11
N TYR A 135 -4.15 -6.11 -25.83
CA TYR A 135 -4.60 -7.05 -24.81
C TYR A 135 -6.08 -6.83 -24.46
N ARG A 136 -6.73 -7.91 -23.98
CA ARG A 136 -8.08 -7.84 -23.41
C ARG A 136 -7.99 -7.67 -21.90
N PHE A 137 -9.01 -7.08 -21.30
CA PHE A 137 -9.11 -6.97 -19.83
C PHE A 137 -8.96 -8.33 -19.14
N SER A 138 -9.56 -9.38 -19.72
CA SER A 138 -9.46 -10.76 -19.22
C SER A 138 -8.06 -11.32 -19.17
N ASP A 139 -7.13 -10.81 -19.99
CA ASP A 139 -5.76 -11.32 -20.03
C ASP A 139 -4.98 -10.85 -18.79
N PHE A 140 -5.21 -9.61 -18.37
CA PHE A 140 -4.68 -9.10 -17.09
C PHE A 140 -5.20 -9.91 -15.91
N PHE A 141 -6.49 -10.20 -15.86
CA PHE A 141 -7.06 -10.98 -14.77
C PHE A 141 -6.52 -12.41 -14.72
N LYS A 142 -6.38 -13.09 -15.87
CA LYS A 142 -5.88 -14.47 -15.95
C LYS A 142 -4.44 -14.62 -15.43
N VAL A 143 -3.59 -13.62 -15.66
CA VAL A 143 -2.19 -13.64 -15.24
C VAL A 143 -2.02 -12.94 -13.88
N GLY A 144 -2.67 -11.80 -13.70
CA GLY A 144 -2.51 -10.95 -12.53
C GLY A 144 -3.16 -11.52 -11.27
N ALA A 145 -4.36 -12.12 -11.37
CA ALA A 145 -5.01 -12.69 -10.19
C ALA A 145 -4.22 -13.85 -9.54
N PRO A 146 -3.71 -14.85 -10.30
CA PRO A 146 -2.80 -15.84 -9.73
C PRO A 146 -1.52 -15.24 -9.14
N LEU A 147 -0.96 -14.20 -9.78
CA LEU A 147 0.23 -13.52 -9.28
C LEU A 147 -0.05 -12.78 -7.98
N ASN A 148 -1.19 -12.09 -7.85
CA ASN A 148 -1.62 -11.44 -6.61
C ASN A 148 -1.79 -12.46 -5.49
N LEU A 149 -2.41 -13.61 -5.76
CA LEU A 149 -2.56 -14.70 -4.78
C LEU A 149 -1.22 -15.29 -4.35
N LEU A 150 -0.31 -15.47 -5.29
CA LEU A 150 1.05 -15.94 -4.97
C LEU A 150 1.78 -14.95 -4.06
N LEU A 151 1.75 -13.67 -4.41
CA LEU A 151 2.40 -12.62 -3.62
C LEU A 151 1.74 -12.46 -2.24
N TRP A 152 0.42 -12.58 -2.15
CA TRP A 152 -0.28 -12.63 -0.87
C TRP A 152 0.21 -13.77 0.01
N GLY A 153 0.30 -15.00 -0.54
CA GLY A 153 0.81 -16.16 0.19
C GLY A 153 2.27 -15.99 0.63
N VAL A 154 3.13 -15.52 -0.28
CA VAL A 154 4.54 -15.24 0.02
C VAL A 154 4.66 -14.16 1.09
N ALA A 155 3.95 -13.04 0.97
CA ALA A 155 4.00 -11.96 1.94
C ALA A 155 3.50 -12.40 3.33
N THR A 156 2.43 -13.19 3.39
CA THR A 156 1.90 -13.73 4.65
C THR A 156 2.92 -14.58 5.41
N VAL A 157 3.79 -15.29 4.69
CA VAL A 157 4.84 -16.12 5.31
C VAL A 157 6.12 -15.32 5.57
N VAL A 158 6.57 -14.52 4.61
CA VAL A 158 7.89 -13.88 4.65
C VAL A 158 7.90 -12.64 5.55
N LEU A 159 6.84 -11.84 5.56
CA LEU A 159 6.82 -10.60 6.36
C LEU A 159 7.02 -10.87 7.86
N PRO A 160 6.33 -11.85 8.48
CA PRO A 160 6.56 -12.16 9.91
C PRO A 160 7.94 -12.77 10.21
N LEU A 161 8.62 -13.34 9.23
CA LEU A 161 9.99 -13.83 9.40
C LEU A 161 11.01 -12.71 9.48
N ILE A 162 10.77 -11.60 8.75
CA ILE A 162 11.65 -10.43 8.71
C ILE A 162 11.29 -9.44 9.82
N TRP A 163 10.01 -9.22 10.03
CA TRP A 163 9.44 -8.37 11.10
C TRP A 163 8.54 -9.21 12.00
N PRO A 164 9.10 -9.83 13.04
CA PRO A 164 8.35 -10.71 13.93
C PRO A 164 7.15 -10.00 14.56
N LEU A 165 6.02 -10.70 14.58
CA LEU A 165 4.77 -10.25 15.20
C LEU A 165 4.83 -10.46 16.73
N THR A 166 5.91 -9.98 17.35
CA THR A 166 6.12 -10.10 18.80
C THR A 166 5.43 -8.96 19.53
N PRO A 167 4.93 -9.21 20.75
CA PRO A 167 4.38 -8.15 21.59
C PRO A 167 5.42 -7.04 21.84
N VAL A 168 4.95 -5.79 21.81
CA VAL A 168 5.74 -4.58 22.11
C VAL A 168 5.47 -4.16 23.56
#